data_7aa27b87ba89bcd4c436a79f8c984768
#
_entry.id   7aa27b87ba89bcd4c436a79f8c984768
#
_cell.length_a   1.000
_cell.length_b   1.000
_cell.length_c   1.000
_cell.angle_alpha   90.00
_cell.angle_beta   90.00
_cell.angle_gamma   90.00
#
_symmetry.space_group_name_H-M   'P 1'
#
loop_
_entity.id
_entity.type
_entity.pdbx_description
1 polymer ?
#
loop_
_entity_poly.entity_id
_entity_poly.type
_entity_poly.pdbx_seq_one_letter_code
_entity_poly.pdbx_strand_id
1 'polypeptide(L)'
;MTYNLICSDNVSAMRSMSDSSVDACITDPPYGMDIADVGWDKNVPPVETWREVYRILKPGAFLLSFCNPEFYHRMAVNVEDAGFVPKDMIVWMVTTKMAKTNRLKPAHEPIFVAQKPLDGTIDNNVKIWGCGRINTTTTRVPWDGKPPTGWIKGGTKRRAFGGEVAKAADSADKETQDADPTGRYPSNIIGHFDESEHQKYFYAPRATRKERGEYNDHPTPKPISLMRYLCRVYAPQGGTVIDPFLGSGSTGIGALQEGFGFVGIDMNQHYVDIANQRILDHVVNAPPAERLFSYE
;
A
#
# COMPACT_ATOMS: atom_id res chain seq x y z
N MET A 1 14.60 -15.92 -1.03
CA MET A 1 14.18 -14.58 -0.57
C MET A 1 15.42 -13.81 -0.17
N THR A 2 15.62 -12.65 -0.76
CA THR A 2 16.78 -11.79 -0.44
C THR A 2 16.26 -10.50 0.18
N TYR A 3 16.86 -10.11 1.30
CA TYR A 3 16.60 -8.79 1.88
C TYR A 3 17.90 -8.13 2.32
N ASN A 4 17.88 -6.81 2.35
CA ASN A 4 18.99 -5.98 2.80
C ASN A 4 18.45 -4.89 3.74
N LEU A 5 18.97 -4.79 4.94
CA LEU A 5 18.67 -3.74 5.91
C LEU A 5 19.88 -2.83 6.06
N ILE A 6 19.68 -1.53 5.92
CA ILE A 6 20.73 -0.52 5.89
C ILE A 6 20.50 0.47 7.02
N CYS A 7 21.45 0.58 7.95
CA CYS A 7 21.44 1.64 8.96
C CYS A 7 22.15 2.88 8.40
N SER A 8 21.37 3.86 7.93
CA SER A 8 21.88 5.10 7.33
C SER A 8 20.78 6.14 7.21
N ASP A 9 21.16 7.39 6.98
CA ASP A 9 20.26 8.37 6.38
C ASP A 9 19.72 7.84 5.03
N ASN A 10 18.42 7.96 4.81
CA ASN A 10 17.77 7.33 3.65
C ASN A 10 18.20 7.92 2.30
N VAL A 11 18.39 9.25 2.22
CA VAL A 11 18.86 9.90 1.00
C VAL A 11 20.29 9.42 0.68
N SER A 12 21.14 9.37 1.69
CA SER A 12 22.54 8.89 1.53
C SER A 12 22.59 7.42 1.10
N ALA A 13 21.77 6.57 1.71
CA ALA A 13 21.69 5.16 1.33
C ALA A 13 21.17 4.99 -0.11
N MET A 14 20.07 5.66 -0.45
CA MET A 14 19.49 5.57 -1.80
C MET A 14 20.43 6.09 -2.88
N ARG A 15 21.24 7.13 -2.61
CA ARG A 15 22.25 7.63 -3.55
C ARG A 15 23.28 6.57 -3.99
N SER A 16 23.53 5.56 -3.15
CA SER A 16 24.40 4.43 -3.51
C SER A 16 23.70 3.36 -4.36
N MET A 17 22.38 3.41 -4.51
CA MET A 17 21.61 2.47 -5.29
C MET A 17 21.55 2.89 -6.76
N SER A 18 21.50 1.90 -7.65
CA SER A 18 21.36 2.16 -9.09
C SER A 18 20.00 2.73 -9.45
N ASP A 19 19.96 3.55 -10.50
CA ASP A 19 18.71 4.02 -11.10
C ASP A 19 17.84 2.85 -11.55
N SER A 20 16.54 2.99 -11.43
CA SER A 20 15.54 2.00 -11.91
C SER A 20 15.85 0.57 -11.47
N SER A 21 16.26 0.39 -10.21
CA SER A 21 16.65 -0.90 -9.61
C SER A 21 15.58 -1.53 -8.73
N VAL A 22 14.52 -0.79 -8.39
CA VAL A 22 13.48 -1.20 -7.43
C VAL A 22 12.10 -1.19 -8.08
N ASP A 23 11.24 -2.12 -7.71
CA ASP A 23 9.95 -2.38 -8.36
C ASP A 23 8.75 -1.71 -7.69
N ALA A 24 8.83 -1.39 -6.41
CA ALA A 24 7.82 -0.64 -5.67
C ALA A 24 8.41 0.01 -4.41
N CYS A 25 7.84 1.15 -3.99
CA CYS A 25 8.10 1.74 -2.68
C CYS A 25 6.80 1.70 -1.86
N ILE A 26 6.85 1.08 -0.68
CA ILE A 26 5.73 1.02 0.28
C ILE A 26 6.30 1.40 1.63
N THR A 27 5.83 2.53 2.19
CA THR A 27 6.51 3.15 3.33
C THR A 27 5.57 3.87 4.28
N ASP A 28 5.93 3.87 5.55
CA ASP A 28 5.26 4.60 6.64
C ASP A 28 6.22 5.68 7.20
N PRO A 29 6.34 6.83 6.51
CA PRO A 29 7.30 7.86 6.85
C PRO A 29 6.85 8.67 8.08
N PRO A 30 7.71 9.54 8.64
CA PRO A 30 7.31 10.55 9.61
C PRO A 30 6.15 11.41 9.10
N TYR A 31 5.18 11.70 9.99
CA TYR A 31 3.99 12.49 9.64
C TYR A 31 4.10 13.98 10.00
N GLY A 32 5.16 14.38 10.70
CA GLY A 32 5.34 15.75 11.19
C GLY A 32 4.45 16.08 12.39
N MET A 33 4.08 15.09 13.18
CA MET A 33 3.18 15.24 14.33
C MET A 33 3.91 15.48 15.65
N ASP A 34 5.24 15.37 15.67
CA ASP A 34 6.09 15.46 16.88
C ASP A 34 5.59 14.54 18.02
N ILE A 35 5.20 13.30 17.65
CA ILE A 35 4.66 12.33 18.60
C ILE A 35 5.76 11.91 19.57
N ALA A 36 5.47 12.02 20.88
CA ALA A 36 6.31 11.53 21.96
C ALA A 36 7.74 12.12 22.01
N ASP A 37 7.95 13.32 21.45
CA ASP A 37 9.25 14.03 21.50
C ASP A 37 10.44 13.21 20.95
N VAL A 38 10.14 12.31 20.00
CA VAL A 38 11.15 11.39 19.43
C VAL A 38 12.12 12.06 18.44
N GLY A 39 11.93 13.34 18.17
CA GLY A 39 12.84 14.17 17.37
C GLY A 39 12.83 13.93 15.86
N TRP A 40 12.51 12.73 15.38
CA TRP A 40 12.46 12.39 13.97
C TRP A 40 11.11 12.68 13.30
N ASP A 41 10.00 12.80 14.06
CA ASP A 41 8.65 13.04 13.52
C ASP A 41 8.27 14.53 13.48
N LYS A 42 9.22 15.42 13.20
CA LYS A 42 8.97 16.89 13.19
C LYS A 42 8.38 17.40 11.87
N ASN A 43 8.67 16.74 10.77
CA ASN A 43 8.23 17.15 9.43
C ASN A 43 7.93 15.93 8.57
N VAL A 44 7.05 16.13 7.57
CA VAL A 44 6.93 15.15 6.48
C VAL A 44 8.23 15.13 5.67
N PRO A 45 8.61 13.99 5.05
CA PRO A 45 9.81 13.91 4.25
C PRO A 45 9.87 14.98 3.15
N PRO A 46 11.02 15.64 2.96
CA PRO A 46 11.19 16.67 1.94
C PRO A 46 11.19 16.07 0.53
N VAL A 47 11.00 16.93 -0.46
CA VAL A 47 11.01 16.56 -1.89
C VAL A 47 12.28 15.80 -2.30
N GLU A 48 13.44 16.11 -1.69
CA GLU A 48 14.71 15.44 -1.98
C GLU A 48 14.66 13.93 -1.72
N THR A 49 14.04 13.52 -0.61
CA THR A 49 13.82 12.09 -0.31
C THR A 49 13.03 11.40 -1.41
N TRP A 50 11.95 12.02 -1.84
CA TRP A 50 11.10 11.48 -2.90
C TRP A 50 11.74 11.50 -4.28
N ARG A 51 12.65 12.44 -4.55
CA ARG A 51 13.47 12.43 -5.78
C ARG A 51 14.41 11.23 -5.84
N GLU A 52 15.02 10.85 -4.72
CA GLU A 52 15.84 9.63 -4.68
C GLU A 52 14.99 8.37 -4.84
N VAL A 53 13.81 8.30 -4.18
CA VAL A 53 12.84 7.21 -4.42
C VAL A 53 12.45 7.17 -5.90
N TYR A 54 12.14 8.32 -6.51
CA TYR A 54 11.81 8.40 -7.93
C TYR A 54 12.94 7.87 -8.82
N ARG A 55 14.18 8.25 -8.54
CA ARG A 55 15.35 7.83 -9.32
C ARG A 55 15.52 6.32 -9.31
N ILE A 56 15.47 5.70 -8.13
CA ILE A 56 15.72 4.25 -7.97
C ILE A 56 14.54 3.38 -8.39
N LEU A 57 13.31 3.90 -8.40
CA LEU A 57 12.16 3.16 -8.89
C LEU A 57 12.20 3.00 -10.41
N LYS A 58 11.79 1.83 -10.89
CA LYS A 58 11.60 1.55 -12.33
C LYS A 58 10.48 2.41 -12.92
N PRO A 59 10.50 2.75 -14.21
CA PRO A 59 9.35 3.35 -14.89
C PRO A 59 8.07 2.54 -14.63
N GLY A 60 6.97 3.23 -14.34
CA GLY A 60 5.68 2.59 -14.01
C GLY A 60 5.56 1.98 -12.62
N ALA A 61 6.62 1.98 -11.82
CA ALA A 61 6.57 1.50 -10.42
C ALA A 61 5.70 2.40 -9.55
N PHE A 62 5.06 1.80 -8.55
CA PHE A 62 4.19 2.50 -7.61
C PHE A 62 4.95 2.93 -6.34
N LEU A 63 4.56 4.09 -5.83
CA LEU A 63 4.88 4.59 -4.51
C LEU A 63 3.60 4.64 -3.67
N LEU A 64 3.62 4.00 -2.50
CA LEU A 64 2.60 4.11 -1.47
C LEU A 64 3.21 4.73 -0.22
N SER A 65 2.66 5.86 0.22
CA SER A 65 3.10 6.54 1.43
C SER A 65 1.94 6.71 2.39
N PHE A 66 2.05 6.13 3.58
CA PHE A 66 1.13 6.41 4.67
C PHE A 66 1.25 7.86 5.11
N CYS A 67 0.18 8.42 5.63
CA CYS A 67 0.19 9.77 6.19
C CYS A 67 -0.94 9.99 7.20
N ASN A 68 -0.81 11.05 7.99
CA ASN A 68 -1.91 11.58 8.79
C ASN A 68 -2.80 12.49 7.91
N PRO A 69 -4.15 12.48 8.08
CA PRO A 69 -5.05 13.37 7.35
C PRO A 69 -4.68 14.85 7.45
N GLU A 70 -4.08 15.27 8.56
CA GLU A 70 -3.68 16.67 8.83
C GLU A 70 -2.54 17.14 7.92
N PHE A 71 -1.61 16.24 7.56
CA PHE A 71 -0.42 16.57 6.75
C PHE A 71 -0.42 15.89 5.38
N TYR A 72 -1.47 15.14 5.05
CA TYR A 72 -1.61 14.43 3.77
C TYR A 72 -1.32 15.32 2.56
N HIS A 73 -1.86 16.53 2.55
CA HIS A 73 -1.68 17.47 1.44
C HIS A 73 -0.20 17.84 1.23
N ARG A 74 0.60 17.99 2.31
CA ARG A 74 2.03 18.29 2.21
C ARG A 74 2.81 17.10 1.68
N MET A 75 2.48 15.90 2.16
CA MET A 75 3.08 14.67 1.66
C MET A 75 2.82 14.48 0.18
N ALA A 76 1.56 14.63 -0.25
CA ALA A 76 1.15 14.48 -1.64
C ALA A 76 1.88 15.47 -2.56
N VAL A 77 1.96 16.76 -2.17
CA VAL A 77 2.67 17.79 -2.94
C VAL A 77 4.17 17.46 -3.04
N ASN A 78 4.82 17.08 -1.93
CA ASN A 78 6.25 16.73 -1.97
C ASN A 78 6.55 15.55 -2.90
N VAL A 79 5.66 14.55 -2.94
CA VAL A 79 5.79 13.39 -3.85
C VAL A 79 5.57 13.82 -5.30
N GLU A 80 4.55 14.65 -5.57
CA GLU A 80 4.25 15.17 -6.91
C GLU A 80 5.40 16.04 -7.42
N ASP A 81 5.95 16.94 -6.59
CA ASP A 81 7.10 17.80 -6.91
C ASP A 81 8.39 17.01 -7.18
N ALA A 82 8.47 15.78 -6.69
CA ALA A 82 9.55 14.85 -7.03
C ALA A 82 9.40 14.21 -8.41
N GLY A 83 8.26 14.39 -9.10
CA GLY A 83 8.01 13.91 -10.45
C GLY A 83 7.03 12.73 -10.56
N PHE A 84 6.47 12.27 -9.45
CA PHE A 84 5.46 11.22 -9.47
C PHE A 84 4.12 11.71 -9.97
N VAL A 85 3.32 10.82 -10.55
CA VAL A 85 1.94 11.07 -10.96
C VAL A 85 1.00 10.52 -9.91
N PRO A 86 0.20 11.37 -9.22
CA PRO A 86 -0.84 10.92 -8.31
C PRO A 86 -1.82 9.97 -9.00
N LYS A 87 -2.21 8.89 -8.33
CA LYS A 87 -3.14 7.88 -8.87
C LYS A 87 -4.37 7.71 -8.01
N ASP A 88 -4.21 7.60 -6.70
CA ASP A 88 -5.31 7.30 -5.79
C ASP A 88 -4.96 7.73 -4.35
N MET A 89 -5.95 7.68 -3.50
CA MET A 89 -5.81 7.70 -2.04
C MET A 89 -6.54 6.49 -1.48
N ILE A 90 -5.80 5.58 -0.86
CA ILE A 90 -6.40 4.50 -0.10
C ILE A 90 -6.76 5.03 1.29
N VAL A 91 -7.97 4.75 1.75
CA VAL A 91 -8.42 5.06 3.10
C VAL A 91 -8.31 3.79 3.95
N TRP A 92 -7.32 3.76 4.85
CA TRP A 92 -7.24 2.69 5.84
C TRP A 92 -8.01 3.09 7.09
N MET A 93 -9.09 2.36 7.41
CA MET A 93 -9.94 2.63 8.55
C MET A 93 -9.30 2.11 9.85
N VAL A 94 -9.16 3.00 10.84
CA VAL A 94 -8.56 2.72 12.15
C VAL A 94 -9.50 3.20 13.25
N THR A 95 -10.31 2.32 13.81
CA THR A 95 -11.33 2.68 14.81
C THR A 95 -10.79 2.89 16.22
N THR A 96 -9.54 2.51 16.49
CA THR A 96 -8.91 2.51 17.83
C THR A 96 -8.22 3.82 18.21
N LYS A 97 -8.19 4.83 17.33
CA LYS A 97 -7.56 6.12 17.65
C LYS A 97 -8.31 6.85 18.75
N MET A 98 -7.56 7.64 19.53
CA MET A 98 -8.14 8.43 20.65
C MET A 98 -8.97 9.61 20.13
N ALA A 99 -10.02 9.96 20.87
CA ALA A 99 -10.78 11.18 20.65
C ALA A 99 -9.89 12.42 20.84
N LYS A 100 -10.22 13.49 20.13
CA LYS A 100 -9.57 14.80 20.22
C LYS A 100 -10.58 15.84 20.76
N THR A 101 -10.08 16.87 21.42
CA THR A 101 -10.94 17.92 22.00
C THR A 101 -11.39 18.98 20.99
N ASN A 102 -10.62 19.20 19.94
CA ASN A 102 -10.81 20.27 18.95
C ASN A 102 -11.15 19.78 17.54
N ARG A 103 -11.35 18.48 17.36
CA ARG A 103 -11.76 17.88 16.08
C ARG A 103 -12.43 16.52 16.30
N LEU A 104 -13.06 16.01 15.27
CA LEU A 104 -13.65 14.66 15.31
C LEU A 104 -12.56 13.61 15.60
N LYS A 105 -12.97 12.52 16.27
CA LYS A 105 -12.10 11.36 16.47
C LYS A 105 -11.59 10.86 15.12
N PRO A 106 -10.27 10.81 14.89
CA PRO A 106 -9.74 10.25 13.66
C PRO A 106 -10.13 8.77 13.53
N ALA A 107 -10.65 8.38 12.39
CA ALA A 107 -11.08 7.01 12.13
C ALA A 107 -10.42 6.40 10.89
N HIS A 108 -9.46 7.08 10.29
CA HIS A 108 -8.71 6.58 9.13
C HIS A 108 -7.29 7.11 9.08
N GLU A 109 -6.45 6.43 8.32
CA GLU A 109 -5.18 6.92 7.81
C GLU A 109 -5.22 6.88 6.28
N PRO A 110 -4.92 8.00 5.59
CA PRO A 110 -4.77 8.00 4.14
C PRO A 110 -3.43 7.38 3.75
N ILE A 111 -3.45 6.61 2.65
CA ILE A 111 -2.24 6.14 1.99
C ILE A 111 -2.22 6.77 0.61
N PHE A 112 -1.27 7.65 0.36
CA PHE A 112 -1.10 8.29 -0.93
C PHE A 112 -0.53 7.28 -1.92
N VAL A 113 -1.19 7.14 -3.07
CA VAL A 113 -0.76 6.25 -4.15
C VAL A 113 -0.32 7.09 -5.32
N ALA A 114 0.94 6.97 -5.70
CA ALA A 114 1.52 7.63 -6.85
C ALA A 114 2.28 6.64 -7.74
N GLN A 115 2.56 7.02 -8.95
CA GLN A 115 3.25 6.17 -9.92
C GLN A 115 4.34 6.97 -10.63
N LYS A 116 5.52 6.39 -10.75
CA LYS A 116 6.53 6.91 -11.66
C LYS A 116 5.99 6.83 -13.10
N PRO A 117 6.12 7.87 -13.92
CA PRO A 117 5.66 7.83 -15.31
C PRO A 117 6.06 6.56 -16.04
N LEU A 118 5.17 6.10 -16.92
CA LEU A 118 5.42 4.95 -17.78
C LEU A 118 6.44 5.30 -18.88
N ASP A 119 7.21 4.31 -19.28
CA ASP A 119 8.00 4.35 -20.51
C ASP A 119 7.14 3.82 -21.67
N GLY A 120 6.39 4.72 -22.29
CA GLY A 120 5.44 4.41 -23.35
C GLY A 120 4.08 3.89 -22.84
N THR A 121 3.54 2.85 -23.47
CA THR A 121 2.24 2.26 -23.09
C THR A 121 2.38 1.34 -21.88
N ILE A 122 1.29 1.09 -21.16
CA ILE A 122 1.28 0.15 -20.01
C ILE A 122 1.81 -1.23 -20.44
N ASP A 123 1.38 -1.75 -21.59
CA ASP A 123 1.80 -3.09 -22.06
C ASP A 123 3.30 -3.14 -22.37
N ASN A 124 3.82 -2.09 -23.03
CA ASN A 124 5.24 -1.98 -23.29
C ASN A 124 6.05 -1.85 -22.01
N ASN A 125 5.60 -1.01 -21.08
CA ASN A 125 6.26 -0.80 -19.79
C ASN A 125 6.33 -2.10 -18.97
N VAL A 126 5.23 -2.86 -18.88
CA VAL A 126 5.21 -4.15 -18.20
C VAL A 126 6.17 -5.15 -18.88
N LYS A 127 6.25 -5.16 -20.21
CA LYS A 127 7.16 -6.04 -20.94
C LYS A 127 8.64 -5.73 -20.67
N ILE A 128 9.00 -4.44 -20.58
CA ILE A 128 10.40 -4.01 -20.41
C ILE A 128 10.80 -4.00 -18.94
N TRP A 129 9.95 -3.42 -18.08
CA TRP A 129 10.28 -3.10 -16.70
C TRP A 129 9.61 -4.01 -15.67
N GLY A 130 8.64 -4.83 -16.06
CA GLY A 130 7.81 -5.61 -15.13
C GLY A 130 6.77 -4.79 -14.38
N CYS A 131 6.87 -3.46 -14.38
CA CYS A 131 6.03 -2.51 -13.62
C CYS A 131 4.96 -1.88 -14.50
N GLY A 132 3.95 -1.23 -13.89
CA GLY A 132 2.95 -0.41 -14.59
C GLY A 132 1.51 -0.80 -14.36
N ARG A 133 1.24 -1.99 -13.83
CA ARG A 133 -0.11 -2.48 -13.48
C ARG A 133 -0.21 -2.83 -12.02
N ILE A 134 -1.39 -2.65 -11.44
CA ILE A 134 -1.75 -3.26 -10.16
C ILE A 134 -2.23 -4.69 -10.39
N ASN A 135 -1.97 -5.56 -9.41
CA ASN A 135 -2.41 -6.94 -9.47
C ASN A 135 -3.83 -7.08 -8.90
N THR A 136 -4.83 -6.98 -9.75
CA THR A 136 -6.23 -7.17 -9.38
C THR A 136 -6.73 -8.60 -9.54
N THR A 137 -5.93 -9.48 -10.12
CA THR A 137 -6.36 -10.86 -10.37
C THR A 137 -6.28 -11.72 -9.10
N THR A 138 -5.17 -11.64 -8.37
CA THR A 138 -4.93 -12.45 -7.17
C THR A 138 -5.34 -11.72 -5.87
N THR A 139 -5.83 -10.47 -5.99
CA THR A 139 -6.23 -9.63 -4.84
C THR A 139 -7.72 -9.36 -4.78
N ARG A 140 -8.52 -10.11 -5.53
CA ARG A 140 -9.98 -9.99 -5.51
C ARG A 140 -10.54 -10.37 -4.15
N VAL A 141 -11.61 -9.67 -3.76
CA VAL A 141 -12.39 -10.00 -2.57
C VAL A 141 -13.38 -11.10 -2.94
N PRO A 142 -13.33 -12.28 -2.33
CA PRO A 142 -14.20 -13.40 -2.65
C PRO A 142 -15.69 -13.03 -2.59
N TRP A 143 -16.51 -13.75 -3.35
CA TRP A 143 -17.95 -13.63 -3.26
C TRP A 143 -18.46 -14.31 -1.98
N ASP A 144 -19.36 -13.62 -1.29
CA ASP A 144 -20.20 -14.24 -0.29
C ASP A 144 -21.41 -14.83 -1.02
N GLY A 145 -21.41 -16.15 -1.24
CA GLY A 145 -22.40 -16.86 -2.04
C GLY A 145 -22.06 -16.92 -3.53
N LYS A 146 -23.08 -17.04 -4.38
CA LYS A 146 -22.90 -17.15 -5.83
C LYS A 146 -22.56 -15.78 -6.44
N PRO A 147 -21.59 -15.73 -7.40
CA PRO A 147 -21.31 -14.50 -8.13
C PRO A 147 -22.55 -14.05 -8.91
N PRO A 148 -22.80 -12.73 -9.04
CA PRO A 148 -23.88 -12.21 -9.88
C PRO A 148 -23.67 -12.59 -11.33
N THR A 149 -24.79 -12.90 -12.01
CA THR A 149 -24.82 -13.25 -13.43
C THR A 149 -25.57 -12.18 -14.23
N GLY A 150 -25.32 -12.13 -15.54
CA GLY A 150 -26.07 -11.27 -16.46
C GLY A 150 -25.78 -9.76 -16.33
N TRP A 151 -24.59 -9.36 -15.95
CA TRP A 151 -24.18 -7.95 -15.93
C TRP A 151 -24.04 -7.41 -17.35
N ILE A 152 -24.54 -6.21 -17.57
CA ILE A 152 -24.36 -5.52 -18.85
C ILE A 152 -22.90 -5.18 -19.08
N LYS A 153 -22.29 -5.73 -20.12
CA LYS A 153 -20.90 -5.47 -20.50
C LYS A 153 -20.73 -3.98 -20.86
N GLY A 154 -19.78 -3.32 -20.23
CA GLY A 154 -19.44 -1.95 -20.55
C GLY A 154 -20.20 -0.87 -19.78
N GLY A 155 -21.06 -1.22 -18.81
CA GLY A 155 -21.78 -0.26 -17.93
C GLY A 155 -22.41 0.93 -18.67
N THR A 156 -23.49 1.49 -18.22
CA THR A 156 -23.97 2.79 -18.70
C THR A 156 -22.85 3.82 -18.57
N LYS A 157 -22.44 4.47 -19.67
CA LYS A 157 -21.56 5.66 -19.63
C LYS A 157 -22.27 6.72 -18.80
N ARG A 158 -22.10 6.69 -17.48
CA ARG A 158 -22.52 7.81 -16.62
C ARG A 158 -21.57 8.97 -16.92
N ARG A 159 -22.07 10.01 -17.54
CA ARG A 159 -21.38 11.29 -17.56
C ARG A 159 -21.32 11.77 -16.11
N ALA A 160 -20.14 11.77 -15.54
CA ALA A 160 -19.88 12.50 -14.32
C ALA A 160 -20.13 13.99 -14.61
N PHE A 161 -20.90 14.66 -13.76
CA PHE A 161 -21.20 16.09 -13.78
C PHE A 161 -22.11 16.60 -14.92
N GLY A 162 -23.42 16.76 -14.62
CA GLY A 162 -24.30 17.79 -15.21
C GLY A 162 -24.78 17.59 -16.64
N GLY A 163 -24.56 16.45 -17.27
CA GLY A 163 -25.16 16.13 -18.57
C GLY A 163 -26.45 15.34 -18.40
N GLU A 164 -27.46 15.59 -19.25
CA GLU A 164 -28.69 14.81 -19.30
C GLU A 164 -28.38 13.32 -19.26
N VAL A 165 -29.06 12.61 -18.36
CA VAL A 165 -29.05 11.15 -18.31
C VAL A 165 -29.60 10.68 -19.66
N ALA A 166 -28.74 10.25 -20.57
CA ALA A 166 -29.18 9.58 -21.77
C ALA A 166 -30.12 8.44 -21.32
N LYS A 167 -31.39 8.51 -21.73
CA LYS A 167 -32.36 7.43 -21.55
C LYS A 167 -31.65 6.16 -21.95
N ALA A 168 -31.67 5.15 -21.07
CA ALA A 168 -31.11 3.84 -21.38
C ALA A 168 -31.67 3.41 -22.74
N ALA A 169 -30.82 3.35 -23.77
CA ALA A 169 -31.20 2.80 -25.04
C ALA A 169 -31.74 1.37 -24.79
N ASP A 170 -32.81 1.06 -25.45
CA ASP A 170 -33.52 -0.21 -25.33
C ASP A 170 -32.56 -1.41 -25.25
N SER A 171 -32.84 -2.27 -24.31
CA SER A 171 -31.95 -3.34 -23.81
C SER A 171 -31.77 -4.56 -24.73
N ALA A 172 -32.23 -4.48 -25.98
CA ALA A 172 -32.28 -5.67 -26.85
C ALA A 172 -30.91 -6.18 -27.37
N ASP A 173 -29.86 -5.33 -27.38
CA ASP A 173 -28.54 -5.69 -27.95
C ASP A 173 -27.36 -5.54 -26.97
N LYS A 174 -27.58 -5.55 -25.66
CA LYS A 174 -26.46 -5.43 -24.72
C LYS A 174 -25.90 -6.81 -24.39
N GLU A 175 -24.64 -7.03 -24.79
CA GLU A 175 -23.89 -8.19 -24.31
C GLU A 175 -23.89 -8.21 -22.79
N THR A 176 -24.38 -9.29 -22.22
CA THR A 176 -24.26 -9.56 -20.78
C THR A 176 -23.05 -10.42 -20.54
N GLN A 177 -22.39 -10.21 -19.42
CA GLN A 177 -21.33 -11.09 -18.93
C GLN A 177 -21.59 -11.45 -17.47
N ASP A 178 -21.15 -12.62 -17.08
CA ASP A 178 -21.16 -13.00 -15.69
C ASP A 178 -20.02 -12.29 -14.93
N ALA A 179 -20.22 -12.08 -13.64
CA ALA A 179 -19.15 -11.58 -12.79
C ALA A 179 -18.00 -12.60 -12.75
N ASP A 180 -16.78 -12.10 -12.58
CA ASP A 180 -15.61 -12.95 -12.42
C ASP A 180 -15.80 -13.87 -11.21
N PRO A 181 -15.72 -15.20 -11.38
CA PRO A 181 -15.99 -16.15 -10.29
C PRO A 181 -14.99 -16.06 -9.14
N THR A 182 -13.83 -15.47 -9.37
CA THR A 182 -12.77 -15.34 -8.35
C THR A 182 -13.02 -14.22 -7.34
N GLY A 183 -13.96 -13.30 -7.59
CA GLY A 183 -14.32 -12.26 -6.64
C GLY A 183 -14.49 -10.86 -7.24
N ARG A 184 -14.75 -9.90 -6.35
CA ARG A 184 -14.89 -8.46 -6.67
C ARG A 184 -13.53 -7.80 -6.81
N TYR A 185 -13.46 -6.72 -7.57
CA TYR A 185 -12.30 -5.83 -7.51
C TYR A 185 -12.10 -5.28 -6.09
N PRO A 186 -10.84 -5.20 -5.61
CA PRO A 186 -10.55 -4.59 -4.32
C PRO A 186 -10.96 -3.11 -4.31
N SER A 187 -11.42 -2.66 -3.15
CA SER A 187 -11.76 -1.26 -2.91
C SER A 187 -10.53 -0.48 -2.43
N ASN A 188 -10.51 0.83 -2.68
CA ASN A 188 -9.55 1.76 -2.09
C ASN A 188 -9.91 2.18 -0.65
N ILE A 189 -10.92 1.55 -0.03
CA ILE A 189 -11.20 1.65 1.40
C ILE A 189 -10.88 0.30 2.04
N ILE A 190 -9.98 0.31 3.01
CA ILE A 190 -9.53 -0.87 3.74
C ILE A 190 -9.93 -0.72 5.20
N GLY A 191 -10.68 -1.66 5.74
CA GLY A 191 -11.15 -1.53 7.12
C GLY A 191 -12.11 -2.63 7.55
N HIS A 192 -12.57 -2.55 8.80
CA HIS A 192 -13.56 -3.43 9.38
C HIS A 192 -14.81 -2.63 9.77
N PHE A 193 -15.96 -3.11 9.36
CA PHE A 193 -17.27 -2.59 9.74
C PHE A 193 -17.99 -3.68 10.56
N ASP A 194 -18.16 -3.44 11.86
CA ASP A 194 -18.91 -4.37 12.70
C ASP A 194 -20.37 -4.42 12.22
N GLU A 195 -20.93 -5.64 12.10
CA GLU A 195 -22.34 -5.95 11.84
C GLU A 195 -22.93 -5.44 10.51
N SER A 196 -22.12 -5.08 9.51
CA SER A 196 -22.70 -4.58 8.28
C SER A 196 -22.57 -5.56 7.12
N GLU A 197 -23.59 -5.62 6.25
CA GLU A 197 -23.50 -6.27 4.94
C GLU A 197 -22.34 -5.72 4.08
N HIS A 198 -21.77 -4.59 4.49
CA HIS A 198 -20.69 -3.93 3.76
C HIS A 198 -19.32 -4.53 4.05
N GLN A 199 -19.12 -5.23 5.19
CA GLN A 199 -17.82 -5.86 5.52
C GLN A 199 -17.31 -6.78 4.41
N LYS A 200 -18.20 -7.46 3.71
CA LYS A 200 -17.87 -8.33 2.57
C LYS A 200 -17.15 -7.63 1.40
N TYR A 201 -17.13 -6.31 1.37
CA TYR A 201 -16.47 -5.51 0.33
C TYR A 201 -15.07 -5.02 0.75
N PHE A 202 -14.71 -5.15 2.03
CA PHE A 202 -13.52 -4.54 2.59
C PHE A 202 -12.61 -5.58 3.23
N TYR A 203 -11.33 -5.47 2.95
CA TYR A 203 -10.29 -6.17 3.69
C TYR A 203 -9.99 -5.43 5.00
N ALA A 204 -9.94 -6.14 6.14
CA ALA A 204 -9.86 -5.54 7.47
C ALA A 204 -8.61 -5.99 8.26
N PRO A 205 -7.41 -5.48 7.93
CA PRO A 205 -6.19 -5.85 8.63
C PRO A 205 -6.13 -5.24 10.04
N ARG A 206 -5.72 -6.06 11.02
CA ARG A 206 -5.46 -5.63 12.41
C ARG A 206 -4.11 -6.12 12.87
N ALA A 207 -3.32 -5.25 13.53
CA ALA A 207 -2.09 -5.67 14.19
C ALA A 207 -2.42 -6.43 15.49
N THR A 208 -1.94 -7.65 15.62
CA THR A 208 -2.06 -8.46 16.83
C THR A 208 -0.88 -8.22 17.78
N ARG A 209 -1.02 -8.59 19.07
CA ARG A 209 0.11 -8.58 20.01
C ARG A 209 1.25 -9.48 19.54
N LYS A 210 0.92 -10.62 18.95
CA LYS A 210 1.90 -11.57 18.41
C LYS A 210 2.72 -10.96 17.27
N GLU A 211 2.09 -10.20 16.38
CA GLU A 211 2.80 -9.49 15.29
C GLU A 211 3.75 -8.42 15.80
N ARG A 212 3.43 -7.78 16.94
CA ARG A 212 4.31 -6.77 17.54
C ARG A 212 5.60 -7.38 18.07
N GLY A 213 5.53 -8.54 18.72
CA GLY A 213 6.62 -9.09 19.52
C GLY A 213 6.80 -8.35 20.84
N GLU A 214 7.31 -9.04 21.88
CA GLU A 214 7.50 -8.46 23.23
C GLU A 214 8.68 -7.47 23.29
N TYR A 215 9.67 -7.65 22.41
CA TYR A 215 10.89 -6.83 22.35
C TYR A 215 10.75 -5.59 21.44
N ASN A 216 9.63 -5.42 20.77
CA ASN A 216 9.40 -4.32 19.83
C ASN A 216 8.81 -3.11 20.56
N ASP A 217 9.64 -2.13 20.86
CA ASP A 217 9.28 -0.87 21.49
C ASP A 217 8.92 0.24 20.49
N HIS A 218 8.92 -0.06 19.18
CA HIS A 218 8.49 0.90 18.16
C HIS A 218 7.03 1.32 18.40
N PRO A 219 6.72 2.64 18.48
CA PRO A 219 5.42 3.12 18.96
C PRO A 219 4.25 2.75 18.03
N THR A 220 4.47 2.67 16.73
CA THR A 220 3.41 2.60 15.72
C THR A 220 3.65 1.55 14.64
N PRO A 221 3.90 0.26 14.96
CA PRO A 221 4.09 -0.74 13.92
C PRO A 221 2.80 -0.94 13.12
N LYS A 222 2.90 -0.99 11.80
CA LYS A 222 1.76 -1.29 10.92
C LYS A 222 1.43 -2.79 10.94
N PRO A 223 0.15 -3.17 10.71
CA PRO A 223 -0.24 -4.57 10.58
C PRO A 223 0.51 -5.27 9.44
N ILE A 224 1.10 -6.43 9.72
CA ILE A 224 1.81 -7.21 8.70
C ILE A 224 0.86 -7.59 7.55
N SER A 225 -0.36 -7.99 7.90
CA SER A 225 -1.39 -8.36 6.92
C SER A 225 -1.74 -7.21 5.95
N LEU A 226 -1.78 -5.95 6.43
CA LEU A 226 -1.97 -4.79 5.57
C LEU A 226 -0.78 -4.62 4.61
N MET A 227 0.46 -4.70 5.12
CA MET A 227 1.65 -4.54 4.29
C MET A 227 1.76 -5.66 3.25
N ARG A 228 1.44 -6.91 3.61
CA ARG A 228 1.31 -8.03 2.66
C ARG A 228 0.35 -7.71 1.53
N TYR A 229 -0.86 -7.25 1.88
CA TYR A 229 -1.88 -6.90 0.89
C TYR A 229 -1.40 -5.81 -0.07
N LEU A 230 -0.82 -4.71 0.45
CA LEU A 230 -0.31 -3.62 -0.37
C LEU A 230 0.83 -4.08 -1.30
N CYS A 231 1.78 -4.88 -0.80
CA CYS A 231 2.83 -5.47 -1.62
C CYS A 231 2.25 -6.32 -2.77
N ARG A 232 1.28 -7.18 -2.46
CA ARG A 232 0.64 -8.05 -3.45
C ARG A 232 -0.10 -7.27 -4.54
N VAL A 233 -0.75 -6.15 -4.19
CA VAL A 233 -1.49 -5.31 -5.15
C VAL A 233 -0.56 -4.51 -6.05
N TYR A 234 0.48 -3.88 -5.47
CA TYR A 234 1.22 -2.82 -6.14
C TYR A 234 2.64 -3.19 -6.59
N ALA A 235 3.23 -4.26 -6.06
CA ALA A 235 4.52 -4.74 -6.52
C ALA A 235 4.35 -5.85 -7.58
N PRO A 236 5.17 -5.86 -8.65
CA PRO A 236 5.16 -6.94 -9.62
C PRO A 236 5.70 -8.22 -8.99
N GLN A 237 5.14 -9.36 -9.36
CA GLN A 237 5.52 -10.66 -8.80
C GLN A 237 7.02 -10.92 -8.90
N GLY A 238 7.64 -11.28 -7.79
CA GLY A 238 9.08 -11.54 -7.69
C GLY A 238 9.96 -10.28 -7.71
N GLY A 239 9.36 -9.09 -7.76
CA GLY A 239 10.06 -7.81 -7.71
C GLY A 239 10.63 -7.49 -6.33
N THR A 240 11.32 -6.35 -6.22
CA THR A 240 11.90 -5.84 -4.98
C THR A 240 11.12 -4.63 -4.49
N VAL A 241 10.71 -4.67 -3.22
CA VAL A 241 10.07 -3.56 -2.50
C VAL A 241 11.11 -2.83 -1.67
N ILE A 242 11.04 -1.49 -1.65
CA ILE A 242 11.84 -0.67 -0.74
C ILE A 242 10.95 0.04 0.29
N ASP A 243 11.47 0.15 1.52
CA ASP A 243 10.95 1.01 2.57
C ASP A 243 12.09 1.89 3.12
N PRO A 244 12.17 3.18 2.71
CA PRO A 244 13.21 4.10 3.18
C PRO A 244 12.98 4.63 4.60
N PHE A 245 11.95 4.16 5.30
CA PHE A 245 11.61 4.47 6.69
C PHE A 245 11.21 3.18 7.41
N LEU A 246 12.14 2.22 7.47
CA LEU A 246 11.95 0.82 7.87
C LEU A 246 11.22 0.65 9.21
N GLY A 247 11.53 1.49 10.21
CA GLY A 247 11.06 1.34 11.57
C GLY A 247 11.26 -0.09 12.07
N SER A 248 10.21 -0.72 12.60
CA SER A 248 10.30 -2.12 13.07
C SER A 248 10.07 -3.19 12.00
N GLY A 249 10.12 -2.84 10.70
CA GLY A 249 10.20 -3.81 9.60
C GLY A 249 8.88 -4.45 9.16
N SER A 250 7.72 -3.87 9.46
CA SER A 250 6.43 -4.46 9.06
C SER A 250 6.29 -4.62 7.54
N THR A 251 6.75 -3.63 6.75
CA THR A 251 6.78 -3.71 5.28
C THR A 251 7.65 -4.86 4.81
N GLY A 252 8.85 -5.01 5.40
CA GLY A 252 9.79 -6.08 5.05
C GLY A 252 9.23 -7.47 5.29
N ILE A 253 8.59 -7.68 6.44
CA ILE A 253 7.93 -8.95 6.74
C ILE A 253 6.83 -9.22 5.71
N GLY A 254 5.99 -8.22 5.43
CA GLY A 254 4.91 -8.34 4.45
C GLY A 254 5.42 -8.67 3.04
N ALA A 255 6.44 -7.99 2.57
CA ALA A 255 7.06 -8.22 1.26
C ALA A 255 7.66 -9.62 1.14
N LEU A 256 8.45 -10.03 2.13
CA LEU A 256 9.11 -11.33 2.14
C LEU A 256 8.12 -12.50 2.24
N GLN A 257 7.05 -12.38 3.04
CA GLN A 257 6.00 -13.41 3.11
C GLN A 257 5.23 -13.58 1.79
N GLU A 258 5.17 -12.56 0.96
CA GLU A 258 4.56 -12.60 -0.37
C GLU A 258 5.56 -12.99 -1.48
N GLY A 259 6.82 -13.27 -1.13
CA GLY A 259 7.83 -13.74 -2.08
C GLY A 259 8.58 -12.64 -2.82
N PHE A 260 8.47 -11.38 -2.39
CA PHE A 260 9.24 -10.26 -2.92
C PHE A 260 10.65 -10.20 -2.30
N GLY A 261 11.58 -9.56 -3.00
CA GLY A 261 12.82 -9.05 -2.41
C GLY A 261 12.51 -7.79 -1.58
N PHE A 262 13.38 -7.45 -0.63
CA PHE A 262 13.16 -6.29 0.23
C PHE A 262 14.43 -5.51 0.52
N VAL A 263 14.33 -4.18 0.49
CA VAL A 263 15.34 -3.24 0.97
C VAL A 263 14.71 -2.33 2.01
N GLY A 264 15.27 -2.30 3.22
CA GLY A 264 14.80 -1.44 4.30
C GLY A 264 15.91 -0.50 4.77
N ILE A 265 15.59 0.76 5.00
CA ILE A 265 16.55 1.77 5.47
C ILE A 265 15.99 2.45 6.72
N ASP A 266 16.79 2.55 7.75
CA ASP A 266 16.51 3.34 8.94
C ASP A 266 17.79 3.98 9.47
N MET A 267 17.68 5.18 10.02
CA MET A 267 18.81 5.86 10.64
C MET A 267 19.14 5.35 12.05
N ASN A 268 18.20 4.65 12.68
CA ASN A 268 18.33 4.12 14.03
C ASN A 268 18.70 2.63 14.02
N GLN A 269 19.93 2.32 14.44
CA GLN A 269 20.43 0.94 14.50
C GLN A 269 19.53 0.04 15.36
N HIS A 270 18.97 0.54 16.45
CA HIS A 270 18.06 -0.22 17.31
C HIS A 270 16.82 -0.71 16.55
N TYR A 271 16.22 0.15 15.72
CA TYR A 271 15.07 -0.24 14.89
C TYR A 271 15.48 -1.20 13.77
N VAL A 272 16.67 -1.04 13.19
CA VAL A 272 17.20 -2.00 12.20
C VAL A 272 17.37 -3.38 12.85
N ASP A 273 17.87 -3.45 14.08
CA ASP A 273 18.04 -4.71 14.82
C ASP A 273 16.69 -5.36 15.14
N ILE A 274 15.72 -4.57 15.61
CA ILE A 274 14.33 -5.04 15.84
C ILE A 274 13.71 -5.56 14.54
N ALA A 275 13.85 -4.82 13.44
CA ALA A 275 13.32 -5.22 12.15
C ALA A 275 13.93 -6.54 11.67
N ASN A 276 15.25 -6.69 11.81
CA ASN A 276 15.95 -7.94 11.47
C ASN A 276 15.44 -9.11 12.29
N GLN A 277 15.33 -8.96 13.62
CA GLN A 277 14.82 -10.02 14.50
C GLN A 277 13.37 -10.39 14.13
N ARG A 278 12.50 -9.40 13.91
CA ARG A 278 11.11 -9.65 13.50
C ARG A 278 11.03 -10.36 12.14
N ILE A 279 11.87 -10.00 11.18
CA ILE A 279 11.93 -10.70 9.89
C ILE A 279 12.34 -12.16 10.10
N LEU A 280 13.34 -12.45 10.94
CA LEU A 280 13.74 -13.81 11.27
C LEU A 280 12.58 -14.60 11.90
N ASP A 281 11.87 -14.00 12.86
CA ASP A 281 10.77 -14.66 13.56
C ASP A 281 9.56 -14.93 12.66
N HIS A 282 9.19 -13.98 11.79
CA HIS A 282 7.97 -14.05 11.00
C HIS A 282 8.15 -14.66 9.61
N VAL A 283 9.37 -14.74 9.09
CA VAL A 283 9.66 -15.26 7.75
C VAL A 283 10.41 -16.58 7.79
N VAL A 284 11.46 -16.66 8.60
CA VAL A 284 12.33 -17.86 8.66
C VAL A 284 11.68 -18.96 9.48
N ASN A 285 11.06 -18.61 10.61
CA ASN A 285 10.48 -19.54 11.59
C ASN A 285 8.96 -19.69 11.46
N ALA A 286 8.33 -18.95 10.53
CA ALA A 286 6.88 -18.98 10.37
C ALA A 286 6.40 -20.23 9.60
N PRO A 287 5.22 -20.77 9.95
CA PRO A 287 4.56 -21.77 9.11
C PRO A 287 4.24 -21.19 7.73
N PRO A 288 4.01 -22.04 6.69
CA PRO A 288 3.66 -21.59 5.34
C PRO A 288 2.56 -20.53 5.38
N ALA A 289 2.75 -19.48 4.57
CA ALA A 289 1.87 -18.31 4.59
C ALA A 289 0.39 -18.70 4.44
N GLU A 290 -0.42 -18.33 5.43
CA GLU A 290 -1.88 -18.41 5.34
C GLU A 290 -2.36 -17.53 4.18
N ARG A 291 -3.32 -18.01 3.40
CA ARG A 291 -3.89 -17.25 2.28
C ARG A 291 -4.58 -16.01 2.84
N LEU A 292 -4.35 -14.84 2.25
CA LEU A 292 -4.91 -13.54 2.68
C LEU A 292 -6.44 -13.54 2.83
N PHE A 293 -7.12 -14.44 2.16
CA PHE A 293 -8.60 -14.53 2.07
C PHE A 293 -9.16 -15.84 2.64
N SER A 294 -8.44 -16.54 3.51
CA SER A 294 -9.06 -17.57 4.32
C SER A 294 -9.94 -16.89 5.38
N TYR A 295 -11.20 -16.74 5.08
CA TYR A 295 -12.24 -16.40 6.05
C TYR A 295 -12.58 -17.70 6.81
N GLU A 296 -12.07 -17.87 8.02
CA GLU A 296 -12.72 -18.65 9.08
C GLU A 296 -13.45 -17.70 10.03
#